data_4c4bbd781d3d03a329957e2119c38b7b
#
_entry.id   4c4bbd781d3d03a329957e2119c38b7b
#
_cell.length_a   1.000
_cell.length_b   1.000
_cell.length_c   1.000
_cell.angle_alpha   90.00
_cell.angle_beta   90.00
_cell.angle_gamma   90.00
#
_symmetry.space_group_name_H-M   'P 1'
#
loop_
_entity.id
_entity.type
_entity.pdbx_description
1 polymer ?
#
loop_
_entity_poly.entity_id
_entity_poly.type
_entity_poly.pdbx_seq_one_letter_code
_entity_poly.pdbx_strand_id
1 'polypeptide(L)'
;MHADVNAADPALNLIVVEDSELDYELLLAMLMREGLRPRAVRVEDEAGMREAFAGGPIDAVITDHNLPRFDSFASLKVAKSVDSDIPVIVLSGEMSEELAVASLHAGADDFVLKTRMFRIASALQKSLRSAEARREARAGAAALADSEARLHALTQHLERAKEDERRAIAQEIHDDIGGALTALKFEVVRLSREMEARDGAPSQRLAAIQELLESAVIASHRIQHALRPAVLDAGLVAALEWLARGFGERSGLAVEFQSNRDEFEIEPDRAAALYRVAQEALTNVRKHSKDARHVQMQLFAMAGEVTLEVTDDGPGFDTGSLEITAGFGVRGMIERARGLGGWAEVSSSPGRGTTVMFSIPPAVDGGAARAAAEDMDDR
;
A
#
# COMPACT_ATOMS: atom_id res chain seq x y z
N MET A 1 5.05 9.54 -53.71
CA MET A 1 5.58 10.21 -52.52
C MET A 1 6.33 9.16 -51.72
N HIS A 2 7.61 8.98 -52.05
CA HIS A 2 8.47 7.97 -51.43
C HIS A 2 8.83 8.48 -50.05
N ALA A 3 8.43 7.73 -49.01
CA ALA A 3 8.92 7.95 -47.65
C ALA A 3 10.39 7.49 -47.60
N ASP A 4 11.26 8.41 -47.22
CA ASP A 4 12.68 8.16 -46.97
C ASP A 4 12.84 7.13 -45.85
N VAL A 5 13.10 5.88 -46.24
CA VAL A 5 13.60 4.82 -45.36
C VAL A 5 15.14 4.92 -45.37
N ASN A 6 15.68 5.88 -44.64
CA ASN A 6 17.13 5.92 -44.37
C ASN A 6 17.45 6.47 -42.97
N ALA A 7 16.78 5.94 -41.96
CA ALA A 7 17.32 5.93 -40.62
C ALA A 7 18.37 4.82 -40.58
N ALA A 8 19.66 5.18 -40.63
CA ALA A 8 20.76 4.23 -40.49
C ALA A 8 20.55 3.44 -39.18
N ASP A 9 20.30 2.12 -39.31
CA ASP A 9 20.20 1.23 -38.15
C ASP A 9 21.43 1.42 -37.25
N PRO A 10 21.26 1.68 -35.96
CA PRO A 10 22.38 1.95 -35.05
C PRO A 10 23.38 0.78 -35.09
N ALA A 11 24.66 1.10 -34.98
CA ALA A 11 25.69 0.06 -34.93
C ALA A 11 25.46 -0.80 -33.67
N LEU A 12 25.47 -2.12 -33.83
CA LEU A 12 25.22 -3.10 -32.79
C LEU A 12 26.54 -3.51 -32.10
N ASN A 13 26.70 -3.18 -30.84
CA ASN A 13 27.90 -3.50 -30.08
C ASN A 13 27.80 -4.90 -29.50
N LEU A 14 28.72 -5.80 -29.93
CA LEU A 14 28.69 -7.21 -29.56
C LEU A 14 29.99 -7.62 -28.85
N ILE A 15 29.87 -8.49 -27.89
CA ILE A 15 30.99 -9.33 -27.45
C ILE A 15 30.85 -10.70 -28.10
N VAL A 16 31.90 -11.16 -28.77
CA VAL A 16 31.95 -12.50 -29.34
C VAL A 16 33.04 -13.28 -28.61
N VAL A 17 32.62 -14.30 -27.86
CA VAL A 17 33.55 -15.22 -27.14
C VAL A 17 33.87 -16.38 -28.07
N GLU A 18 35.02 -16.35 -28.69
CA GLU A 18 35.42 -17.27 -29.75
C GLU A 18 36.96 -17.29 -29.85
N ASP A 19 37.58 -18.46 -29.88
CA ASP A 19 39.02 -18.62 -30.02
C ASP A 19 39.48 -18.69 -31.51
N SER A 20 38.57 -19.09 -32.42
CA SER A 20 38.84 -19.16 -33.84
C SER A 20 38.58 -17.80 -34.52
N GLU A 21 39.63 -17.18 -35.06
CA GLU A 21 39.50 -15.94 -35.84
C GLU A 21 38.61 -16.13 -37.09
N LEU A 22 38.73 -17.31 -37.74
CA LEU A 22 37.96 -17.66 -38.91
C LEU A 22 36.44 -17.74 -38.60
N ASP A 23 36.06 -18.38 -37.49
CA ASP A 23 34.66 -18.49 -37.07
C ASP A 23 34.11 -17.13 -36.69
N TYR A 24 34.89 -16.27 -36.03
CA TYR A 24 34.55 -14.88 -35.75
C TYR A 24 34.28 -14.07 -37.01
N GLU A 25 35.20 -14.13 -38.02
CA GLU A 25 35.02 -13.43 -39.28
C GLU A 25 33.77 -13.92 -40.04
N LEU A 26 33.55 -15.25 -40.07
CA LEU A 26 32.38 -15.85 -40.67
C LEU A 26 31.09 -15.39 -39.99
N LEU A 27 31.06 -15.34 -38.68
CA LEU A 27 29.93 -14.81 -37.92
C LEU A 27 29.62 -13.38 -38.31
N LEU A 28 30.61 -12.48 -38.34
CA LEU A 28 30.40 -11.09 -38.72
C LEU A 28 29.91 -10.95 -40.15
N ALA A 29 30.48 -11.71 -41.09
CA ALA A 29 30.06 -11.72 -42.48
C ALA A 29 28.57 -12.15 -42.62
N MET A 30 28.11 -13.13 -41.83
CA MET A 30 26.73 -13.58 -41.81
C MET A 30 25.78 -12.48 -41.27
N LEU A 31 26.17 -11.83 -40.17
CA LEU A 31 25.38 -10.73 -39.61
C LEU A 31 25.26 -9.55 -40.60
N MET A 32 26.37 -9.16 -41.25
CA MET A 32 26.38 -8.07 -42.23
C MET A 32 25.55 -8.42 -43.47
N ARG A 33 25.56 -9.65 -43.92
CA ARG A 33 24.76 -10.11 -45.08
C ARG A 33 23.28 -9.97 -44.84
N GLU A 34 22.82 -10.14 -43.61
CA GLU A 34 21.42 -9.97 -43.18
C GLU A 34 21.07 -8.50 -42.79
N GLY A 35 21.97 -7.54 -43.13
CA GLY A 35 21.73 -6.11 -42.96
C GLY A 35 22.10 -5.52 -41.60
N LEU A 36 22.63 -6.31 -40.68
CA LEU A 36 23.10 -5.83 -39.38
C LEU A 36 24.46 -5.13 -39.52
N ARG A 37 24.75 -4.18 -38.61
CA ARG A 37 26.03 -3.46 -38.57
C ARG A 37 26.77 -3.75 -37.25
N PRO A 38 27.35 -4.96 -37.09
CA PRO A 38 28.00 -5.31 -35.85
C PRO A 38 29.31 -4.52 -35.66
N ARG A 39 29.48 -4.00 -34.44
CA ARG A 39 30.76 -3.59 -33.86
C ARG A 39 31.10 -4.62 -32.80
N ALA A 40 31.87 -5.62 -33.16
CA ALA A 40 32.13 -6.74 -32.30
C ALA A 40 33.57 -6.70 -31.75
N VAL A 41 33.69 -7.07 -30.48
CA VAL A 41 34.96 -7.31 -29.81
C VAL A 41 35.09 -8.82 -29.61
N ARG A 42 36.16 -9.44 -30.17
CA ARG A 42 36.44 -10.83 -29.93
C ARG A 42 37.21 -11.00 -28.63
N VAL A 43 36.79 -11.93 -27.80
CA VAL A 43 37.41 -12.28 -26.52
C VAL A 43 37.52 -13.79 -26.38
N GLU A 44 38.52 -14.27 -25.65
CA GLU A 44 38.80 -15.72 -25.53
C GLU A 44 38.70 -16.19 -24.06
N ASP A 45 38.59 -15.24 -23.10
CA ASP A 45 38.57 -15.54 -21.68
C ASP A 45 37.71 -14.55 -20.87
N GLU A 46 37.55 -14.83 -19.60
CA GLU A 46 36.78 -14.02 -18.68
C GLU A 46 37.35 -12.61 -18.52
N ALA A 47 38.66 -12.44 -18.48
CA ALA A 47 39.29 -11.13 -18.27
C ALA A 47 39.03 -10.22 -19.46
N GLY A 48 39.21 -10.71 -20.70
CA GLY A 48 38.88 -9.97 -21.90
C GLY A 48 37.40 -9.61 -22.02
N MET A 49 36.52 -10.53 -21.58
CA MET A 49 35.05 -10.23 -21.56
C MET A 49 34.70 -9.11 -20.58
N ARG A 50 35.28 -9.11 -19.38
CA ARG A 50 35.05 -8.03 -18.39
C ARG A 50 35.64 -6.70 -18.85
N GLU A 51 36.81 -6.71 -19.51
CA GLU A 51 37.40 -5.51 -20.10
C GLU A 51 36.52 -4.96 -21.23
N ALA A 52 35.97 -5.82 -22.09
CA ALA A 52 35.05 -5.41 -23.15
C ALA A 52 33.78 -4.75 -22.58
N PHE A 53 33.22 -5.28 -21.50
CA PHE A 53 32.09 -4.64 -20.79
C PHE A 53 32.47 -3.28 -20.18
N ALA A 54 33.66 -3.13 -19.66
CA ALA A 54 34.16 -1.87 -19.12
C ALA A 54 34.42 -0.81 -20.22
N GLY A 55 34.63 -1.25 -21.46
CA GLY A 55 34.90 -0.40 -22.62
C GLY A 55 33.67 0.37 -23.17
N GLY A 56 32.47 0.01 -22.77
CA GLY A 56 31.25 0.71 -23.21
C GLY A 56 29.99 -0.18 -23.20
N PRO A 57 28.86 0.37 -23.68
CA PRO A 57 27.62 -0.36 -23.73
C PRO A 57 27.69 -1.53 -24.72
N ILE A 58 27.24 -2.70 -24.30
CA ILE A 58 27.15 -3.92 -25.10
C ILE A 58 25.67 -4.27 -25.28
N ASP A 59 25.29 -4.56 -26.52
CA ASP A 59 23.90 -4.88 -26.86
C ASP A 59 23.60 -6.37 -26.74
N ALA A 60 24.58 -7.23 -27.06
CA ALA A 60 24.44 -8.69 -26.91
C ALA A 60 25.80 -9.39 -26.81
N VAL A 61 25.77 -10.62 -26.31
CA VAL A 61 26.90 -11.54 -26.26
C VAL A 61 26.59 -12.76 -27.12
N ILE A 62 27.58 -13.17 -27.96
CA ILE A 62 27.55 -14.42 -28.71
C ILE A 62 28.74 -15.24 -28.22
N THR A 63 28.49 -16.45 -27.72
CA THR A 63 29.55 -17.28 -27.15
C THR A 63 29.60 -18.65 -27.77
N ASP A 64 30.79 -19.10 -28.17
CA ASP A 64 31.02 -20.52 -28.51
C ASP A 64 30.93 -21.37 -27.24
N HIS A 65 30.37 -22.57 -27.40
CA HIS A 65 30.25 -23.51 -26.30
C HIS A 65 31.57 -24.19 -25.98
N ASN A 66 32.35 -24.55 -26.99
CA ASN A 66 33.52 -25.44 -26.89
C ASN A 66 34.87 -24.69 -26.75
N LEU A 67 34.90 -23.70 -25.85
CA LEU A 67 36.15 -22.99 -25.56
C LEU A 67 36.94 -23.72 -24.46
N PRO A 68 38.26 -23.94 -24.64
CA PRO A 68 39.06 -24.77 -23.71
C PRO A 68 39.19 -24.21 -22.29
N ARG A 69 39.04 -22.90 -22.11
CA ARG A 69 39.29 -22.20 -20.83
C ARG A 69 38.11 -21.40 -20.32
N PHE A 70 37.12 -21.10 -21.15
CA PHE A 70 36.03 -20.22 -20.80
C PHE A 70 34.78 -20.65 -21.57
N ASP A 71 34.06 -21.64 -21.07
CA ASP A 71 32.89 -22.21 -21.71
C ASP A 71 31.70 -21.26 -21.75
N SER A 72 30.68 -21.64 -22.51
CA SER A 72 29.47 -20.80 -22.66
C SER A 72 28.70 -20.57 -21.35
N PHE A 73 28.78 -21.49 -20.39
CA PHE A 73 28.14 -21.32 -19.10
C PHE A 73 28.83 -20.28 -18.23
N ALA A 74 30.17 -20.28 -18.24
CA ALA A 74 30.97 -19.27 -17.56
C ALA A 74 30.75 -17.89 -18.19
N SER A 75 30.75 -17.80 -19.52
CA SER A 75 30.49 -16.55 -20.24
C SER A 75 29.08 -16.03 -19.98
N LEU A 76 28.08 -16.92 -19.97
CA LEU A 76 26.70 -16.58 -19.63
C LEU A 76 26.59 -16.00 -18.21
N LYS A 77 27.22 -16.61 -17.23
CA LYS A 77 27.26 -16.15 -15.85
C LYS A 77 27.88 -14.75 -15.74
N VAL A 78 28.97 -14.49 -16.44
CA VAL A 78 29.62 -13.17 -16.47
C VAL A 78 28.66 -12.14 -17.10
N ALA A 79 28.11 -12.42 -18.29
CA ALA A 79 27.18 -11.52 -18.97
C ALA A 79 26.00 -11.14 -18.08
N LYS A 80 25.31 -12.14 -17.52
CA LYS A 80 24.12 -11.92 -16.67
C LYS A 80 24.45 -11.29 -15.31
N SER A 81 25.70 -11.35 -14.85
CA SER A 81 26.15 -10.62 -13.65
C SER A 81 26.34 -9.12 -13.90
N VAL A 82 26.64 -8.72 -15.13
CA VAL A 82 26.81 -7.32 -15.55
C VAL A 82 25.43 -6.70 -15.86
N ASP A 83 24.68 -7.37 -16.70
CA ASP A 83 23.30 -6.98 -17.03
C ASP A 83 22.43 -8.24 -17.16
N SER A 84 21.47 -8.40 -16.24
CA SER A 84 20.56 -9.56 -16.24
C SER A 84 19.70 -9.66 -17.50
N ASP A 85 19.49 -8.56 -18.21
CA ASP A 85 18.66 -8.49 -19.41
C ASP A 85 19.47 -8.58 -20.71
N ILE A 86 20.81 -8.59 -20.64
CA ILE A 86 21.64 -8.67 -21.85
C ILE A 86 21.37 -9.98 -22.59
N PRO A 87 21.10 -9.95 -23.91
CA PRO A 87 20.93 -11.15 -24.71
C PRO A 87 22.23 -11.94 -24.81
N VAL A 88 22.15 -13.24 -24.58
CA VAL A 88 23.28 -14.17 -24.78
C VAL A 88 22.83 -15.29 -25.71
N ILE A 89 23.58 -15.47 -26.82
CA ILE A 89 23.36 -16.54 -27.79
C ILE A 89 24.51 -17.50 -27.72
N VAL A 90 24.23 -18.78 -27.56
CA VAL A 90 25.21 -19.83 -27.53
C VAL A 90 25.35 -20.43 -28.92
N LEU A 91 26.62 -20.49 -29.44
CA LEU A 91 26.97 -21.21 -30.66
C LEU A 91 27.53 -22.58 -30.29
N SER A 92 27.25 -23.61 -31.06
CA SER A 92 27.84 -24.93 -30.89
C SER A 92 28.07 -25.63 -32.22
N GLY A 93 29.21 -26.32 -32.33
CA GLY A 93 29.50 -27.18 -33.47
C GLY A 93 28.81 -28.54 -33.39
N GLU A 94 28.36 -28.94 -32.21
CA GLU A 94 27.73 -30.23 -31.96
C GLU A 94 26.23 -30.16 -31.83
N MET A 95 25.52 -31.14 -32.40
CA MET A 95 24.07 -31.24 -32.29
C MET A 95 23.73 -32.03 -31.01
N SER A 96 23.66 -31.37 -29.88
CA SER A 96 23.20 -31.94 -28.61
C SER A 96 21.93 -31.22 -28.16
N GLU A 97 20.81 -31.96 -28.06
CA GLU A 97 19.56 -31.43 -27.55
C GLU A 97 19.67 -31.12 -26.05
N GLU A 98 20.43 -31.93 -25.32
CA GLU A 98 20.67 -31.73 -23.89
C GLU A 98 21.41 -30.42 -23.62
N LEU A 99 22.41 -30.10 -24.45
CA LEU A 99 23.19 -28.87 -24.37
C LEU A 99 22.34 -27.65 -24.66
N ALA A 100 21.49 -27.71 -25.69
CA ALA A 100 20.59 -26.62 -26.02
C ALA A 100 19.60 -26.32 -24.86
N VAL A 101 19.02 -27.36 -24.29
CA VAL A 101 18.12 -27.24 -23.13
C VAL A 101 18.84 -26.69 -21.90
N ALA A 102 20.05 -27.23 -21.60
CA ALA A 102 20.84 -26.74 -20.47
C ALA A 102 21.24 -25.26 -20.61
N SER A 103 21.63 -24.83 -21.82
CA SER A 103 22.00 -23.44 -22.10
C SER A 103 20.82 -22.49 -21.90
N LEU A 104 19.63 -22.85 -22.39
CA LEU A 104 18.42 -22.06 -22.21
C LEU A 104 17.99 -22.00 -20.73
N HIS A 105 18.07 -23.11 -19.99
CA HIS A 105 17.79 -23.12 -18.55
C HIS A 105 18.81 -22.30 -17.75
N ALA A 106 20.05 -22.23 -18.19
CA ALA A 106 21.07 -21.38 -17.58
C ALA A 106 20.88 -19.88 -17.89
N GLY A 107 19.91 -19.52 -18.75
CA GLY A 107 19.54 -18.13 -19.06
C GLY A 107 20.05 -17.63 -20.40
N ALA A 108 20.51 -18.50 -21.31
CA ALA A 108 20.76 -18.11 -22.70
C ALA A 108 19.44 -17.75 -23.39
N ASP A 109 19.44 -16.73 -24.23
CA ASP A 109 18.25 -16.26 -24.94
C ASP A 109 17.99 -17.08 -26.22
N ASP A 110 19.00 -17.64 -26.85
CA ASP A 110 18.87 -18.59 -27.95
C ASP A 110 20.11 -19.48 -28.06
N PHE A 111 19.98 -20.56 -28.83
CA PHE A 111 21.02 -21.52 -29.13
C PHE A 111 21.06 -21.76 -30.65
N VAL A 112 22.25 -21.64 -31.27
CA VAL A 112 22.42 -21.77 -32.71
C VAL A 112 23.55 -22.75 -33.02
N LEU A 113 23.27 -23.72 -33.90
CA LEU A 113 24.32 -24.63 -34.39
C LEU A 113 25.21 -23.93 -35.42
N LYS A 114 26.53 -24.10 -35.33
CA LYS A 114 27.48 -23.58 -36.33
C LYS A 114 27.19 -24.09 -37.76
N THR A 115 26.56 -25.25 -37.93
CA THR A 115 26.08 -25.77 -39.23
C THR A 115 24.82 -25.02 -39.73
N ARG A 116 24.16 -24.22 -38.87
CA ARG A 116 22.98 -23.43 -39.20
C ARG A 116 23.15 -21.93 -38.90
N MET A 117 24.35 -21.41 -39.14
CA MET A 117 24.76 -20.02 -38.88
C MET A 117 23.82 -18.98 -39.57
N PHE A 118 23.14 -19.37 -40.67
CA PHE A 118 22.16 -18.50 -41.33
C PHE A 118 21.01 -18.01 -40.41
N ARG A 119 20.80 -18.70 -39.26
CA ARG A 119 19.79 -18.31 -38.27
C ARG A 119 20.28 -17.26 -37.28
N ILE A 120 21.59 -16.96 -37.23
CA ILE A 120 22.16 -16.12 -36.17
C ILE A 120 21.59 -14.72 -36.14
N ALA A 121 21.39 -14.09 -37.29
CA ALA A 121 20.83 -12.76 -37.39
C ALA A 121 19.37 -12.69 -36.85
N SER A 122 18.54 -13.67 -37.23
CA SER A 122 17.16 -13.75 -36.74
C SER A 122 17.08 -14.08 -35.24
N ALA A 123 17.97 -14.95 -34.73
CA ALA A 123 18.10 -15.26 -33.32
C ALA A 123 18.50 -14.00 -32.52
N LEU A 124 19.53 -13.29 -32.98
CA LEU A 124 20.00 -12.05 -32.36
C LEU A 124 18.92 -10.96 -32.33
N GLN A 125 18.25 -10.70 -33.43
CA GLN A 125 17.15 -9.71 -33.48
C GLN A 125 16.00 -10.07 -32.57
N LYS A 126 15.64 -11.36 -32.48
CA LYS A 126 14.59 -11.84 -31.56
C LYS A 126 15.01 -11.62 -30.10
N SER A 127 16.24 -11.99 -29.76
CA SER A 127 16.78 -11.88 -28.39
C SER A 127 16.90 -10.41 -27.97
N LEU A 128 17.33 -9.52 -28.86
CA LEU A 128 17.36 -8.06 -28.61
C LEU A 128 15.98 -7.51 -28.33
N ARG A 129 14.96 -7.82 -29.16
CA ARG A 129 13.58 -7.37 -28.90
C ARG A 129 13.03 -7.90 -27.58
N SER A 130 13.33 -9.16 -27.25
CA SER A 130 12.91 -9.73 -25.98
C SER A 130 13.58 -9.05 -24.77
N ALA A 131 14.87 -8.72 -24.89
CA ALA A 131 15.58 -7.97 -23.85
C ALA A 131 15.05 -6.56 -23.65
N GLU A 132 14.76 -5.87 -24.76
CA GLU A 132 14.13 -4.53 -24.72
C GLU A 132 12.78 -4.57 -24.04
N ALA A 133 11.90 -5.49 -24.41
CA ALA A 133 10.60 -5.67 -23.79
C ALA A 133 10.70 -5.99 -22.27
N ARG A 134 11.69 -6.80 -21.86
CA ARG A 134 11.96 -7.08 -20.43
C ARG A 134 12.40 -5.82 -19.68
N ARG A 135 13.30 -5.01 -20.27
CA ARG A 135 13.74 -3.72 -19.69
C ARG A 135 12.60 -2.73 -19.55
N GLU A 136 11.79 -2.58 -20.60
CA GLU A 136 10.60 -1.70 -20.58
C GLU A 136 9.58 -2.14 -19.51
N ALA A 137 9.27 -3.43 -19.45
CA ALA A 137 8.36 -3.97 -18.44
C ALA A 137 8.88 -3.74 -17.01
N ARG A 138 10.18 -3.92 -16.79
CA ARG A 138 10.82 -3.69 -15.48
C ARG A 138 10.83 -2.21 -15.10
N ALA A 139 11.16 -1.33 -16.06
CA ALA A 139 11.12 0.11 -15.84
C ALA A 139 9.68 0.60 -15.55
N GLY A 140 8.69 0.07 -16.30
CA GLY A 140 7.28 0.36 -16.06
C GLY A 140 6.80 -0.10 -14.68
N ALA A 141 7.17 -1.31 -14.26
CA ALA A 141 6.84 -1.83 -12.93
C ALA A 141 7.47 -1.00 -11.79
N ALA A 142 8.73 -0.58 -11.96
CA ALA A 142 9.41 0.28 -10.99
C ALA A 142 8.75 1.67 -10.90
N ALA A 143 8.39 2.28 -12.04
CA ALA A 143 7.70 3.57 -12.08
C ALA A 143 6.29 3.50 -11.45
N LEU A 144 5.57 2.39 -11.67
CA LEU A 144 4.27 2.16 -11.05
C LEU A 144 4.39 2.05 -9.53
N ALA A 145 5.34 1.24 -9.04
CA ALA A 145 5.58 1.08 -7.61
C ALA A 145 5.95 2.40 -6.91
N ASP A 146 6.80 3.23 -7.54
CA ASP A 146 7.13 4.56 -7.02
C ASP A 146 5.91 5.50 -6.98
N SER A 147 5.08 5.47 -8.03
CA SER A 147 3.84 6.25 -8.09
C SER A 147 2.84 5.82 -7.00
N GLU A 148 2.67 4.52 -6.80
CA GLU A 148 1.81 3.98 -5.74
C GLU A 148 2.30 4.38 -4.35
N ALA A 149 3.61 4.30 -4.10
CA ALA A 149 4.20 4.73 -2.83
C ALA A 149 3.96 6.23 -2.55
N ARG A 150 4.10 7.08 -3.58
CA ARG A 150 3.83 8.52 -3.45
C ARG A 150 2.36 8.82 -3.18
N LEU A 151 1.44 8.15 -3.88
CA LEU A 151 0.00 8.30 -3.65
C LEU A 151 -0.38 7.87 -2.23
N HIS A 152 0.20 6.77 -1.74
CA HIS A 152 -0.03 6.30 -0.39
C HIS A 152 0.43 7.31 0.67
N ALA A 153 1.67 7.85 0.51
CA ALA A 153 2.20 8.87 1.40
C ALA A 153 1.33 10.15 1.41
N LEU A 154 0.87 10.59 0.22
CA LEU A 154 0.00 11.76 0.10
C LEU A 154 -1.35 11.53 0.79
N THR A 155 -1.95 10.37 0.61
CA THR A 155 -3.22 10.00 1.25
C THR A 155 -3.10 10.03 2.77
N GLN A 156 -2.03 9.46 3.32
CA GLN A 156 -1.77 9.51 4.75
C GLN A 156 -1.58 10.95 5.27
N HIS A 157 -0.87 11.78 4.50
CA HIS A 157 -0.68 13.18 4.87
C HIS A 157 -2.00 13.95 4.89
N LEU A 158 -2.86 13.74 3.88
CA LEU A 158 -4.18 14.37 3.82
C LEU A 158 -5.11 13.92 4.95
N GLU A 159 -5.06 12.65 5.33
CA GLU A 159 -5.85 12.14 6.46
C GLU A 159 -5.42 12.77 7.79
N ARG A 160 -4.10 12.91 8.02
CA ARG A 160 -3.57 13.58 9.22
C ARG A 160 -3.98 15.06 9.24
N ALA A 161 -3.75 15.78 8.14
CA ALA A 161 -4.13 17.18 8.05
C ALA A 161 -5.63 17.41 8.30
N LYS A 162 -6.50 16.54 7.76
CA LYS A 162 -7.94 16.58 7.98
C LYS A 162 -8.32 16.31 9.44
N GLU A 163 -7.62 15.42 10.13
CA GLU A 163 -7.89 15.14 11.54
C GLU A 163 -7.41 16.28 12.44
N ASP A 164 -6.26 16.89 12.12
CA ASP A 164 -5.75 18.08 12.83
C ASP A 164 -6.69 19.29 12.65
N GLU A 165 -7.19 19.52 11.44
CA GLU A 165 -8.16 20.58 11.15
C GLU A 165 -9.48 20.34 11.94
N ARG A 166 -9.99 19.11 11.94
CA ARG A 166 -11.19 18.76 12.72
C ARG A 166 -10.98 18.99 14.22
N ARG A 167 -9.79 18.68 14.72
CA ARG A 167 -9.42 18.89 16.12
C ARG A 167 -9.38 20.38 16.46
N ALA A 168 -8.76 21.18 15.61
CA ALA A 168 -8.69 22.64 15.76
C ALA A 168 -10.11 23.28 15.75
N ILE A 169 -10.95 22.91 14.78
CA ILE A 169 -12.32 23.43 14.68
C ILE A 169 -13.16 23.02 15.90
N ALA A 170 -13.04 21.79 16.38
CA ALA A 170 -13.77 21.33 17.57
C ALA A 170 -13.40 22.15 18.81
N GLN A 171 -12.12 22.48 18.96
CA GLN A 171 -11.60 23.29 20.06
C GLN A 171 -12.09 24.74 19.96
N GLU A 172 -12.05 25.36 18.77
CA GLU A 172 -12.56 26.72 18.54
C GLU A 172 -14.06 26.81 18.83
N ILE A 173 -14.86 25.82 18.43
CA ILE A 173 -16.28 25.76 18.77
C ILE A 173 -16.49 25.62 20.27
N HIS A 174 -15.65 24.84 20.97
CA HIS A 174 -15.75 24.67 22.42
C HIS A 174 -15.45 25.99 23.15
N ASP A 175 -14.35 26.64 22.81
CA ASP A 175 -13.85 27.79 23.50
C ASP A 175 -14.72 29.04 23.23
N ASP A 176 -15.07 29.31 21.97
CA ASP A 176 -15.78 30.52 21.58
C ASP A 176 -17.30 30.38 21.74
N ILE A 177 -17.88 29.33 21.14
CA ILE A 177 -19.33 29.17 21.11
C ILE A 177 -19.84 28.58 22.43
N GLY A 178 -19.16 27.55 22.95
CA GLY A 178 -19.53 26.91 24.22
C GLY A 178 -19.43 27.85 25.40
N GLY A 179 -18.35 28.64 25.47
CA GLY A 179 -18.17 29.69 26.48
C GLY A 179 -19.24 30.78 26.44
N ALA A 180 -19.51 31.29 25.22
CA ALA A 180 -20.55 32.35 25.03
C ALA A 180 -21.95 31.86 25.39
N LEU A 181 -22.34 30.65 24.95
CA LEU A 181 -23.63 30.06 25.28
C LEU A 181 -23.79 29.80 26.77
N THR A 182 -22.72 29.39 27.44
CA THR A 182 -22.72 29.17 28.90
C THR A 182 -22.88 30.48 29.65
N ALA A 183 -22.17 31.53 29.26
CA ALA A 183 -22.33 32.87 29.86
C ALA A 183 -23.77 33.42 29.65
N LEU A 184 -24.33 33.30 28.44
CA LEU A 184 -25.68 33.65 28.16
C LEU A 184 -26.71 32.90 29.02
N LYS A 185 -26.46 31.59 29.21
CA LYS A 185 -27.34 30.77 30.09
C LYS A 185 -27.35 31.30 31.53
N PHE A 186 -26.21 31.67 32.07
CA PHE A 186 -26.13 32.24 33.42
C PHE A 186 -26.85 33.58 33.52
N GLU A 187 -26.72 34.48 32.51
CA GLU A 187 -27.40 35.78 32.51
C GLU A 187 -28.92 35.62 32.39
N VAL A 188 -29.41 34.72 31.54
CA VAL A 188 -30.84 34.46 31.42
C VAL A 188 -31.45 33.87 32.68
N VAL A 189 -30.74 32.93 33.35
CA VAL A 189 -31.17 32.37 34.64
C VAL A 189 -31.20 33.46 35.73
N ARG A 190 -30.21 34.36 35.77
CA ARG A 190 -30.17 35.48 36.69
C ARG A 190 -31.35 36.41 36.48
N LEU A 191 -31.61 36.78 35.22
CA LEU A 191 -32.73 37.63 34.86
C LEU A 191 -34.10 37.02 35.23
N SER A 192 -34.25 35.70 35.04
CA SER A 192 -35.45 34.95 35.46
C SER A 192 -35.72 35.09 36.93
N ARG A 193 -34.71 34.88 37.78
CA ARG A 193 -34.82 35.00 39.23
C ARG A 193 -35.15 36.42 39.70
N GLU A 194 -34.54 37.43 39.06
CA GLU A 194 -34.85 38.85 39.35
C GLU A 194 -36.28 39.23 39.01
N MET A 195 -36.81 38.68 37.89
CA MET A 195 -38.22 38.94 37.48
C MET A 195 -39.24 38.19 38.37
N GLU A 196 -38.96 36.93 38.70
CA GLU A 196 -39.79 36.14 39.64
C GLU A 196 -39.92 36.83 41.01
N ALA A 197 -38.83 37.43 41.47
CA ALA A 197 -38.83 38.15 42.76
C ALA A 197 -39.62 39.45 42.72
N ARG A 198 -39.89 40.03 41.54
CA ARG A 198 -40.66 41.27 41.35
C ARG A 198 -42.15 41.06 41.05
N ASP A 199 -42.46 40.12 40.15
CA ASP A 199 -43.80 39.95 39.56
C ASP A 199 -44.43 38.56 39.82
N GLY A 200 -43.77 37.66 40.51
CA GLY A 200 -44.35 36.39 40.96
C GLY A 200 -44.57 35.31 39.91
N ALA A 201 -44.24 35.55 38.65
CA ALA A 201 -44.27 34.52 37.58
C ALA A 201 -43.29 34.84 36.48
N PRO A 202 -42.58 33.83 35.94
CA PRO A 202 -41.67 34.02 34.82
C PRO A 202 -42.46 34.38 33.55
N SER A 203 -41.95 35.35 32.80
CA SER A 203 -42.52 35.72 31.51
C SER A 203 -42.44 34.55 30.52
N GLN A 204 -43.53 34.22 29.81
CA GLN A 204 -43.50 33.18 28.74
C GLN A 204 -42.39 33.41 27.71
N ARG A 205 -42.00 34.66 27.47
CA ARG A 205 -40.88 35.01 26.59
C ARG A 205 -39.53 34.57 27.16
N LEU A 206 -39.33 34.62 28.47
CA LEU A 206 -38.09 34.21 29.12
C LEU A 206 -37.93 32.69 29.11
N ALA A 207 -39.01 31.94 29.32
CA ALA A 207 -39.04 30.49 29.15
C ALA A 207 -38.70 30.07 27.72
N ALA A 208 -39.26 30.75 26.72
CA ALA A 208 -38.92 30.50 25.30
C ALA A 208 -37.44 30.78 24.97
N ILE A 209 -36.84 31.82 25.57
CA ILE A 209 -35.40 32.11 25.41
C ILE A 209 -34.56 31.02 26.05
N GLN A 210 -34.93 30.50 27.21
CA GLN A 210 -34.25 29.39 27.86
C GLN A 210 -34.28 28.12 27.02
N GLU A 211 -35.43 27.75 26.45
CA GLU A 211 -35.55 26.60 25.54
C GLU A 211 -34.68 26.74 24.28
N LEU A 212 -34.67 27.94 23.67
CA LEU A 212 -33.83 28.21 22.51
C LEU A 212 -32.32 28.10 22.84
N LEU A 213 -31.93 28.59 24.01
CA LEU A 213 -30.57 28.54 24.49
C LEU A 213 -30.12 27.10 24.77
N GLU A 214 -30.98 26.29 25.40
CA GLU A 214 -30.73 24.87 25.62
C GLU A 214 -30.61 24.13 24.30
N SER A 215 -31.46 24.42 23.33
CA SER A 215 -31.36 23.85 21.97
C SER A 215 -30.06 24.23 21.27
N ALA A 216 -29.59 25.46 21.43
CA ALA A 216 -28.31 25.92 20.87
C ALA A 216 -27.10 25.24 21.53
N VAL A 217 -27.12 25.05 22.86
CA VAL A 217 -26.11 24.32 23.60
C VAL A 217 -26.03 22.86 23.11
N ILE A 218 -27.19 22.21 23.00
CA ILE A 218 -27.26 20.82 22.47
C ILE A 218 -26.74 20.72 21.02
N ALA A 219 -27.06 21.72 20.19
CA ALA A 219 -26.57 21.77 18.81
C ALA A 219 -25.05 21.97 18.74
N SER A 220 -24.49 22.88 19.56
CA SER A 220 -23.05 23.09 19.68
C SER A 220 -22.32 21.79 20.10
N HIS A 221 -22.82 21.13 21.15
CA HIS A 221 -22.28 19.84 21.57
C HIS A 221 -22.35 18.77 20.46
N ARG A 222 -23.45 18.70 19.70
CA ARG A 222 -23.55 17.75 18.55
C ARG A 222 -22.50 18.01 17.49
N ILE A 223 -22.20 19.29 17.18
CA ILE A 223 -21.15 19.64 16.20
C ILE A 223 -19.79 19.27 16.74
N GLN A 224 -19.47 19.60 17.98
CA GLN A 224 -18.22 19.21 18.63
C GLN A 224 -18.01 17.69 18.61
N HIS A 225 -19.05 16.92 18.96
CA HIS A 225 -19.01 15.45 18.93
C HIS A 225 -18.86 14.87 17.52
N ALA A 226 -19.36 15.55 16.49
CA ALA A 226 -19.16 15.14 15.10
C ALA A 226 -17.72 15.41 14.61
N LEU A 227 -17.07 16.46 15.14
CA LEU A 227 -15.72 16.88 14.79
C LEU A 227 -14.65 16.18 15.64
N ARG A 228 -14.83 16.15 16.96
CA ARG A 228 -14.00 15.42 17.94
C ARG A 228 -14.91 14.84 19.01
N PRO A 229 -14.85 13.53 19.27
CA PRO A 229 -15.63 12.97 20.37
C PRO A 229 -15.05 13.44 21.71
N ALA A 230 -15.57 14.51 22.29
CA ALA A 230 -15.23 14.94 23.65
C ALA A 230 -15.50 13.82 24.70
N VAL A 231 -16.29 12.84 24.32
CA VAL A 231 -16.53 11.61 25.11
C VAL A 231 -15.25 10.80 25.32
N LEU A 232 -14.24 10.95 24.47
CA LEU A 232 -12.93 10.30 24.69
C LEU A 232 -12.17 10.88 25.90
N ASP A 233 -12.48 12.10 26.31
CA ASP A 233 -11.92 12.70 27.52
C ASP A 233 -12.44 12.01 28.80
N ALA A 234 -13.59 11.30 28.71
CA ALA A 234 -14.12 10.43 29.75
C ALA A 234 -13.60 8.97 29.68
N GLY A 235 -12.67 8.71 28.77
CA GLY A 235 -12.07 7.38 28.50
C GLY A 235 -12.71 6.63 27.34
N LEU A 236 -11.94 5.69 26.78
CA LEU A 236 -12.33 4.93 25.59
C LEU A 236 -13.60 4.08 25.80
N VAL A 237 -13.73 3.43 26.96
CA VAL A 237 -14.87 2.58 27.29
C VAL A 237 -16.16 3.39 27.31
N ALA A 238 -16.19 4.51 28.06
CA ALA A 238 -17.33 5.39 28.14
C ALA A 238 -17.71 5.96 26.75
N ALA A 239 -16.72 6.28 25.92
CA ALA A 239 -16.93 6.78 24.58
C ALA A 239 -17.62 5.74 23.67
N LEU A 240 -17.14 4.50 23.69
CA LEU A 240 -17.73 3.42 22.87
C LEU A 240 -19.11 3.01 23.38
N GLU A 241 -19.34 2.97 24.70
CA GLU A 241 -20.66 2.73 25.27
C GLU A 241 -21.67 3.80 24.85
N TRP A 242 -21.28 5.06 24.92
CA TRP A 242 -22.11 6.18 24.46
C TRP A 242 -22.42 6.09 22.95
N LEU A 243 -21.42 5.72 22.14
CA LEU A 243 -21.57 5.53 20.70
C LEU A 243 -22.57 4.43 20.38
N ALA A 244 -22.45 3.27 21.05
CA ALA A 244 -23.33 2.13 20.90
C ALA A 244 -24.78 2.48 21.25
N ARG A 245 -24.99 3.11 22.41
CA ARG A 245 -26.31 3.55 22.88
C ARG A 245 -26.96 4.53 21.89
N GLY A 246 -26.23 5.59 21.51
CA GLY A 246 -26.73 6.59 20.57
C GLY A 246 -26.99 6.04 19.17
N PHE A 247 -26.26 5.02 18.74
CA PHE A 247 -26.56 4.34 17.47
C PHE A 247 -27.84 3.50 17.56
N GLY A 248 -28.01 2.73 18.65
CA GLY A 248 -29.21 1.95 18.90
C GLY A 248 -30.48 2.80 18.93
N GLU A 249 -30.46 3.93 19.66
CA GLU A 249 -31.58 4.88 19.73
C GLU A 249 -31.97 5.46 18.37
N ARG A 250 -31.00 5.75 17.50
CA ARG A 250 -31.27 6.35 16.17
C ARG A 250 -31.61 5.33 15.08
N SER A 251 -31.08 4.12 15.18
CA SER A 251 -31.29 3.07 14.17
C SER A 251 -32.48 2.16 14.47
N GLY A 252 -32.87 2.06 15.75
CA GLY A 252 -33.87 1.10 16.24
C GLY A 252 -33.31 -0.32 16.37
N LEU A 253 -31.97 -0.51 16.20
CA LEU A 253 -31.30 -1.80 16.36
C LEU A 253 -30.97 -2.08 17.82
N ALA A 254 -30.98 -3.35 18.21
CA ALA A 254 -30.46 -3.76 19.51
C ALA A 254 -28.92 -3.72 19.41
N VAL A 255 -28.29 -2.85 20.20
CA VAL A 255 -26.81 -2.70 20.24
C VAL A 255 -26.32 -3.07 21.64
N GLU A 256 -25.47 -4.08 21.71
CA GLU A 256 -24.85 -4.53 22.95
C GLU A 256 -23.36 -4.14 22.93
N PHE A 257 -22.92 -3.47 24.00
CA PHE A 257 -21.50 -3.13 24.19
C PHE A 257 -20.96 -3.87 25.41
N GLN A 258 -19.80 -4.50 25.25
CA GLN A 258 -19.09 -5.20 26.31
C GLN A 258 -17.63 -4.81 26.34
N SER A 259 -17.05 -4.70 27.53
CA SER A 259 -15.63 -4.46 27.73
C SER A 259 -15.09 -5.42 28.79
N ASN A 260 -13.85 -5.92 28.59
CA ASN A 260 -13.19 -6.75 29.58
C ASN A 260 -12.40 -5.94 30.64
N ARG A 261 -12.42 -4.61 30.53
CA ARG A 261 -11.82 -3.67 31.50
C ARG A 261 -12.68 -2.42 31.59
N ASP A 262 -12.68 -1.79 32.75
CA ASP A 262 -13.36 -0.51 32.97
C ASP A 262 -12.58 0.66 32.35
N GLU A 263 -11.23 0.56 32.30
CA GLU A 263 -10.34 1.56 31.73
C GLU A 263 -9.22 0.91 30.94
N PHE A 264 -8.74 1.62 29.92
CA PHE A 264 -7.60 1.25 29.10
C PHE A 264 -6.57 2.38 29.12
N GLU A 265 -5.35 2.06 29.55
CA GLU A 265 -4.20 2.96 29.37
C GLU A 265 -3.79 2.90 27.89
N ILE A 266 -4.23 3.88 27.11
CA ILE A 266 -4.00 3.95 25.67
C ILE A 266 -3.71 5.39 25.27
N GLU A 267 -2.76 5.57 24.34
CA GLU A 267 -2.46 6.89 23.79
C GLU A 267 -3.71 7.55 23.14
N PRO A 268 -3.91 8.86 23.29
CA PRO A 268 -5.10 9.57 22.79
C PRO A 268 -5.36 9.34 21.30
N ASP A 269 -4.32 9.32 20.45
CA ASP A 269 -4.46 9.10 19.02
C ASP A 269 -4.90 7.67 18.68
N ARG A 270 -4.50 6.70 19.50
CA ARG A 270 -4.89 5.30 19.39
C ARG A 270 -6.33 5.07 19.86
N ALA A 271 -6.72 5.72 20.96
CA ALA A 271 -8.09 5.74 21.41
C ALA A 271 -9.04 6.35 20.36
N ALA A 272 -8.63 7.47 19.74
CA ALA A 272 -9.36 8.10 18.65
C ALA A 272 -9.49 7.18 17.42
N ALA A 273 -8.44 6.41 17.08
CA ALA A 273 -8.48 5.45 15.97
C ALA A 273 -9.51 4.33 16.22
N LEU A 274 -9.51 3.72 17.43
CA LEU A 274 -10.50 2.70 17.82
C LEU A 274 -11.93 3.25 17.75
N TYR A 275 -12.16 4.45 18.28
CA TYR A 275 -13.45 5.10 18.22
C TYR A 275 -13.91 5.37 16.78
N ARG A 276 -13.00 5.84 15.89
CA ARG A 276 -13.31 6.07 14.46
C ARG A 276 -13.66 4.79 13.73
N VAL A 277 -12.97 3.70 14.03
CA VAL A 277 -13.28 2.37 13.45
C VAL A 277 -14.67 1.92 13.90
N ALA A 278 -15.01 2.08 15.19
CA ALA A 278 -16.35 1.79 15.68
C ALA A 278 -17.43 2.62 14.95
N GLN A 279 -17.20 3.93 14.75
CA GLN A 279 -18.13 4.79 14.01
C GLN A 279 -18.33 4.33 12.57
N GLU A 280 -17.24 3.97 11.88
CA GLU A 280 -17.28 3.51 10.48
C GLU A 280 -17.97 2.15 10.39
N ALA A 281 -17.66 1.20 11.30
CA ALA A 281 -18.30 -0.09 11.36
C ALA A 281 -19.82 0.05 11.55
N LEU A 282 -20.27 0.84 12.52
CA LEU A 282 -21.70 1.13 12.74
C LEU A 282 -22.34 1.85 11.55
N THR A 283 -21.61 2.74 10.88
CA THR A 283 -22.08 3.40 9.66
C THR A 283 -22.28 2.40 8.53
N ASN A 284 -21.37 1.42 8.40
CA ASN A 284 -21.47 0.33 7.42
C ASN A 284 -22.66 -0.58 7.71
N VAL A 285 -22.92 -0.92 8.98
CA VAL A 285 -24.13 -1.65 9.38
C VAL A 285 -25.38 -0.91 8.90
N ARG A 286 -25.51 0.39 9.19
CA ARG A 286 -26.66 1.19 8.76
C ARG A 286 -26.83 1.25 7.24
N LYS A 287 -25.74 1.31 6.47
CA LYS A 287 -25.76 1.42 5.00
C LYS A 287 -26.03 0.10 4.31
N HIS A 288 -25.46 -0.98 4.84
CA HIS A 288 -25.34 -2.26 4.13
C HIS A 288 -26.12 -3.40 4.78
N SER A 289 -26.40 -3.31 6.10
CA SER A 289 -27.08 -4.38 6.85
C SER A 289 -28.52 -4.00 7.20
N LYS A 290 -29.34 -3.65 6.18
CA LYS A 290 -30.72 -3.16 6.37
C LYS A 290 -31.64 -4.16 7.11
N ASP A 291 -31.33 -5.46 7.03
CA ASP A 291 -32.09 -6.52 7.69
C ASP A 291 -31.49 -6.93 9.04
N ALA A 292 -30.40 -6.31 9.48
CA ALA A 292 -29.82 -6.54 10.79
C ALA A 292 -30.81 -6.14 11.90
N ARG A 293 -30.79 -6.91 12.98
CA ARG A 293 -31.58 -6.65 14.20
C ARG A 293 -30.70 -6.43 15.41
N HIS A 294 -29.50 -7.01 15.38
CA HIS A 294 -28.58 -7.00 16.50
C HIS A 294 -27.17 -6.60 16.04
N VAL A 295 -26.52 -5.77 16.86
CA VAL A 295 -25.11 -5.41 16.71
C VAL A 295 -24.42 -5.63 18.04
N GLN A 296 -23.34 -6.39 18.02
CA GLN A 296 -22.49 -6.59 19.18
C GLN A 296 -21.17 -5.82 18.98
N MET A 297 -20.78 -5.06 19.99
CA MET A 297 -19.51 -4.34 20.02
C MET A 297 -18.74 -4.74 21.26
N GLN A 298 -17.51 -5.22 21.08
CA GLN A 298 -16.65 -5.66 22.16
C GLN A 298 -15.31 -4.93 22.14
N LEU A 299 -14.87 -4.49 23.31
CA LEU A 299 -13.54 -3.93 23.53
C LEU A 299 -12.78 -4.79 24.54
N PHE A 300 -11.64 -5.31 24.14
CA PHE A 300 -10.84 -6.14 25.03
C PHE A 300 -9.35 -5.94 24.85
N ALA A 301 -8.59 -6.10 25.94
CA ALA A 301 -7.14 -6.17 25.92
C ALA A 301 -6.70 -7.62 26.08
N MET A 302 -5.86 -8.09 25.16
CA MET A 302 -5.27 -9.41 25.17
C MET A 302 -3.86 -9.38 24.54
N ALA A 303 -2.91 -10.07 25.18
CA ALA A 303 -1.54 -10.23 24.68
C ALA A 303 -0.80 -8.89 24.35
N GLY A 304 -1.12 -7.81 25.07
CA GLY A 304 -0.47 -6.50 24.87
C GLY A 304 -1.12 -5.63 23.78
N GLU A 305 -2.22 -6.09 23.18
CA GLU A 305 -3.00 -5.32 22.21
C GLU A 305 -4.38 -4.95 22.77
N VAL A 306 -4.94 -3.85 22.25
CA VAL A 306 -6.33 -3.45 22.48
C VAL A 306 -7.10 -3.72 21.19
N THR A 307 -8.12 -4.56 21.30
CA THR A 307 -8.93 -5.00 20.16
C THR A 307 -10.36 -4.52 20.30
N LEU A 308 -10.86 -3.93 19.24
CA LEU A 308 -12.26 -3.63 19.03
C LEU A 308 -12.83 -4.65 18.04
N GLU A 309 -13.94 -5.28 18.42
CA GLU A 309 -14.73 -6.15 17.55
C GLU A 309 -16.14 -5.59 17.41
N VAL A 310 -16.64 -5.51 16.18
CA VAL A 310 -18.01 -5.09 15.87
C VAL A 310 -18.63 -6.14 14.96
N THR A 311 -19.70 -6.78 15.41
CA THR A 311 -20.39 -7.85 14.68
C THR A 311 -21.85 -7.49 14.48
N ASP A 312 -22.38 -7.63 13.27
CA ASP A 312 -23.79 -7.52 12.93
C ASP A 312 -24.36 -8.85 12.44
N ASP A 313 -25.67 -9.03 12.61
CA ASP A 313 -26.45 -10.17 12.13
C ASP A 313 -27.14 -9.93 10.77
N GLY A 314 -26.61 -9.01 9.97
CA GLY A 314 -27.14 -8.61 8.67
C GLY A 314 -26.95 -9.66 7.58
N PRO A 315 -27.24 -9.29 6.31
CA PRO A 315 -27.19 -10.22 5.18
C PRO A 315 -25.77 -10.72 4.84
N GLY A 316 -24.72 -10.04 5.34
CA GLY A 316 -23.35 -10.35 4.98
C GLY A 316 -23.05 -10.21 3.49
N PHE A 317 -21.83 -10.50 3.10
CA PHE A 317 -21.36 -10.47 1.71
C PHE A 317 -20.18 -11.43 1.49
N ASP A 318 -19.87 -11.73 0.23
CA ASP A 318 -18.71 -12.56 -0.13
C ASP A 318 -17.41 -11.76 -0.05
N THR A 319 -16.54 -12.14 0.88
CA THR A 319 -15.23 -11.50 1.06
C THR A 319 -14.19 -11.89 0.01
N GLY A 320 -14.39 -12.95 -0.77
CA GLY A 320 -13.49 -13.33 -1.87
C GLY A 320 -13.42 -12.30 -3.00
N SER A 321 -14.40 -11.38 -3.06
CA SER A 321 -14.42 -10.23 -3.98
C SER A 321 -13.86 -8.93 -3.38
N LEU A 322 -13.43 -8.92 -2.12
CA LEU A 322 -12.99 -7.72 -1.39
C LEU A 322 -11.69 -7.09 -1.94
N GLU A 323 -10.79 -7.86 -2.56
CA GLU A 323 -9.58 -7.31 -3.17
C GLU A 323 -9.87 -6.35 -4.33
N ILE A 324 -11.04 -6.50 -4.98
CA ILE A 324 -11.45 -5.69 -6.14
C ILE A 324 -12.49 -4.62 -5.76
N THR A 325 -13.30 -4.84 -4.70
CA THR A 325 -14.49 -4.02 -4.38
C THR A 325 -14.48 -3.48 -2.94
N ALA A 326 -13.44 -3.67 -2.15
CA ALA A 326 -13.35 -3.08 -0.81
C ALA A 326 -13.57 -1.57 -0.89
N GLY A 327 -14.74 -1.12 -0.45
CA GLY A 327 -15.06 0.31 -0.38
C GLY A 327 -13.99 1.03 0.44
N PHE A 328 -13.82 2.32 0.20
CA PHE A 328 -12.80 3.17 0.85
C PHE A 328 -12.78 3.01 2.39
N GLY A 329 -13.89 2.66 3.03
CA GLY A 329 -14.00 2.47 4.48
C GLY A 329 -13.20 1.27 5.02
N VAL A 330 -13.34 0.10 4.42
CA VAL A 330 -12.63 -1.13 4.86
C VAL A 330 -11.12 -0.99 4.65
N ARG A 331 -10.73 -0.50 3.48
CA ARG A 331 -9.32 -0.25 3.16
C ARG A 331 -8.69 0.76 4.11
N GLY A 332 -9.40 1.85 4.42
CA GLY A 332 -8.96 2.86 5.39
C GLY A 332 -8.80 2.31 6.82
N MET A 333 -9.64 1.36 7.25
CA MET A 333 -9.47 0.69 8.54
C MET A 333 -8.21 -0.15 8.59
N ILE A 334 -7.94 -0.95 7.55
CA ILE A 334 -6.74 -1.81 7.45
C ILE A 334 -5.46 -0.95 7.43
N GLU A 335 -5.44 0.11 6.62
CA GLU A 335 -4.29 1.02 6.52
C GLU A 335 -4.03 1.75 7.85
N ARG A 336 -5.07 2.17 8.54
CA ARG A 336 -4.98 2.81 9.86
C ARG A 336 -4.41 1.86 10.91
N ALA A 337 -4.86 0.61 10.95
CA ALA A 337 -4.31 -0.41 11.86
C ALA A 337 -2.81 -0.60 11.63
N ARG A 338 -2.39 -0.77 10.36
CA ARG A 338 -0.98 -0.92 10.00
C ARG A 338 -0.14 0.29 10.37
N GLY A 339 -0.66 1.51 10.15
CA GLY A 339 0.02 2.75 10.54
C GLY A 339 0.22 2.92 12.04
N LEU A 340 -0.53 2.19 12.86
CA LEU A 340 -0.43 2.17 14.32
C LEU A 340 0.30 0.92 14.85
N GLY A 341 0.89 0.11 13.97
CA GLY A 341 1.60 -1.12 14.33
C GLY A 341 0.70 -2.29 14.70
N GLY A 342 -0.56 -2.27 14.25
CA GLY A 342 -1.57 -3.30 14.49
C GLY A 342 -2.09 -3.92 13.20
N TRP A 343 -3.27 -4.55 13.29
CA TRP A 343 -3.94 -5.20 12.18
C TRP A 343 -5.46 -4.95 12.22
N ALA A 344 -6.11 -5.11 11.08
CA ALA A 344 -7.56 -5.11 10.98
C ALA A 344 -8.01 -6.20 10.01
N GLU A 345 -9.14 -6.81 10.32
CA GLU A 345 -9.76 -7.86 9.53
C GLU A 345 -11.26 -7.64 9.42
N VAL A 346 -11.81 -7.89 8.24
CA VAL A 346 -13.25 -7.91 8.00
C VAL A 346 -13.64 -9.28 7.50
N SER A 347 -14.44 -9.97 8.30
CA SER A 347 -14.95 -11.32 8.02
C SER A 347 -16.45 -11.23 7.75
N SER A 348 -16.91 -11.73 6.61
CA SER A 348 -18.33 -11.77 6.25
C SER A 348 -18.63 -12.97 5.37
N SER A 349 -19.85 -13.45 5.45
CA SER A 349 -20.38 -14.47 4.55
C SER A 349 -21.86 -14.23 4.31
N PRO A 350 -22.39 -14.50 3.12
CA PRO A 350 -23.80 -14.33 2.81
C PRO A 350 -24.71 -15.05 3.82
N GLY A 351 -25.64 -14.32 4.43
CA GLY A 351 -26.58 -14.80 5.44
C GLY A 351 -26.00 -14.98 6.85
N ARG A 352 -24.75 -14.55 7.11
CA ARG A 352 -24.11 -14.72 8.43
C ARG A 352 -23.64 -13.40 9.07
N GLY A 353 -23.97 -12.25 8.48
CA GLY A 353 -23.56 -10.95 8.97
C GLY A 353 -22.12 -10.60 8.66
N THR A 354 -21.60 -9.58 9.34
CA THR A 354 -20.24 -9.08 9.16
C THR A 354 -19.60 -8.86 10.52
N THR A 355 -18.33 -9.24 10.65
CA THR A 355 -17.47 -8.94 11.80
C THR A 355 -16.29 -8.09 11.34
N VAL A 356 -16.08 -6.98 12.03
CA VAL A 356 -14.93 -6.10 11.86
C VAL A 356 -14.08 -6.22 13.13
N MET A 357 -12.83 -6.63 12.97
CA MET A 357 -11.83 -6.66 14.04
C MET A 357 -10.75 -5.62 13.76
N PHE A 358 -10.38 -4.88 14.80
CA PHE A 358 -9.32 -3.87 14.74
C PHE A 358 -8.49 -3.95 16.00
N SER A 359 -7.21 -4.30 15.88
CA SER A 359 -6.30 -4.53 16.99
C SER A 359 -5.06 -3.67 16.84
N ILE A 360 -4.69 -2.98 17.91
CA ILE A 360 -3.51 -2.11 17.97
C ILE A 360 -2.83 -2.21 19.35
N PRO A 361 -1.49 -2.05 19.43
CA PRO A 361 -0.83 -1.89 20.72
C PRO A 361 -1.27 -0.58 21.40
N PRO A 362 -1.34 -0.50 22.74
CA PRO A 362 -1.83 0.67 23.48
C PRO A 362 -0.88 1.88 23.41
N ALA A 363 0.43 1.63 23.24
CA ALA A 363 1.47 2.63 23.12
C ALA A 363 2.48 2.25 22.04
N VAL A 364 3.27 3.20 21.54
CA VAL A 364 4.42 2.90 20.70
C VAL A 364 5.51 2.36 21.62
N ASP A 365 5.81 1.06 21.49
CA ASP A 365 6.95 0.45 22.18
C ASP A 365 8.26 1.13 21.75
N GLY A 366 8.67 2.16 22.47
CA GLY A 366 10.01 2.74 22.34
C GLY A 366 11.13 1.81 22.85
N GLY A 367 10.77 0.61 23.33
CA GLY A 367 11.68 -0.36 23.93
C GLY A 367 12.12 -1.50 23.00
N ALA A 368 11.25 -1.99 22.11
CA ALA A 368 11.55 -3.14 21.27
C ALA A 368 12.56 -2.85 20.15
N ALA A 369 12.57 -1.61 19.62
CA ALA A 369 13.57 -1.19 18.62
C ALA A 369 14.97 -0.98 19.23
N ARG A 370 15.09 -0.73 20.54
CA ARG A 370 16.38 -0.57 21.21
C ARG A 370 16.99 -1.91 21.64
N ALA A 371 16.19 -2.86 22.05
CA ALA A 371 16.66 -4.20 22.43
C ALA A 371 17.15 -5.01 21.21
N ALA A 372 16.52 -4.84 20.03
CA ALA A 372 16.98 -5.49 18.81
C ALA A 372 18.26 -4.86 18.21
N ALA A 373 18.55 -3.60 18.52
CA ALA A 373 19.79 -2.94 18.11
C ALA A 373 20.98 -3.27 19.03
N GLU A 374 20.73 -3.48 20.30
CA GLU A 374 21.79 -3.84 21.27
C GLU A 374 22.23 -5.32 21.16
N ASP A 375 21.35 -6.22 20.69
CA ASP A 375 21.69 -7.65 20.51
C ASP A 375 22.41 -7.93 19.16
N MET A 376 22.52 -6.95 18.26
CA MET A 376 23.26 -7.05 17.00
C MET A 376 24.70 -6.52 17.08
N ASP A 377 25.04 -5.78 18.13
CA ASP A 377 26.39 -5.20 18.28
C ASP A 377 27.33 -6.07 19.17
N ASP A 378 26.79 -7.16 19.75
CA ASP A 378 27.52 -8.07 20.66
C ASP A 378 27.76 -9.50 20.07
N ARG A 379 27.69 -9.63 18.73
CA ARG A 379 28.04 -10.90 18.04
C ARG A 379 29.03 -10.75 16.92
#